data_4d214dac731407e2b75de6bb02425eae
#
_entry.id   4d214dac731407e2b75de6bb02425eae
#
_cell.length_a   1.000
_cell.length_b   1.000
_cell.length_c   1.000
_cell.angle_alpha   90.00
_cell.angle_beta   90.00
_cell.angle_gamma   90.00
#
_symmetry.space_group_name_H-M   'P 1'
#
loop_
_entity.id
_entity.type
_entity.pdbx_description
1 polymer ?
#
loop_
_entity_poly.entity_id
_entity_poly.type
_entity_poly.pdbx_seq_one_letter_code
_entity_poly.pdbx_strand_id
1 'polypeptide(L)'
;MTRRSALLLLAAARATPAALFDGVSFRNFRTPSGLTGPDVSWRIENGVLESIADARRQCDLWTAAEYDHFDLTFEWKVAPGANTGIKYLIQATVTDKLHDAKGEFLHETSLGFEFQLVDDASTAGSDQATHASGALYNYLPPTERAARKAGEWNTGRLKVQGEEVEHWLNGKRVLAYSFHSPELKTALAAKKLNSARMLERLEHRRTAIAFQHHESSVSFRSIDIQVLPPVRN
;
A
#
# COMPACT_ATOMS: atom_id res chain seq x y z
N MET A 1 44.68 -12.57 -37.30
CA MET A 1 43.82 -11.39 -37.09
C MET A 1 42.65 -11.77 -36.20
N THR A 2 42.74 -11.52 -34.90
CA THR A 2 41.76 -11.88 -33.90
C THR A 2 40.83 -10.67 -33.66
N ARG A 3 39.55 -10.83 -34.04
CA ARG A 3 38.51 -9.83 -33.73
C ARG A 3 38.16 -9.93 -32.23
N ARG A 4 38.54 -8.92 -31.48
CA ARG A 4 38.06 -8.72 -30.11
C ARG A 4 36.63 -8.13 -30.19
N SER A 5 35.64 -8.97 -29.82
CA SER A 5 34.27 -8.48 -29.58
C SER A 5 34.25 -7.69 -28.28
N ALA A 6 34.06 -6.40 -28.37
CA ALA A 6 33.80 -5.56 -27.21
C ALA A 6 32.34 -5.77 -26.77
N LEU A 7 32.17 -6.37 -25.62
CA LEU A 7 30.86 -6.46 -24.95
C LEU A 7 30.56 -5.07 -24.36
N LEU A 8 29.69 -4.29 -24.99
CA LEU A 8 29.14 -3.08 -24.38
C LEU A 8 28.16 -3.52 -23.28
N LEU A 9 28.59 -3.42 -22.02
CA LEU A 9 27.66 -3.42 -20.88
C LEU A 9 26.86 -2.09 -20.95
N LEU A 10 25.65 -2.14 -21.46
CA LEU A 10 24.67 -1.07 -21.21
C LEU A 10 24.29 -1.13 -19.73
N ALA A 11 24.88 -0.25 -18.94
CA ALA A 11 24.40 0.03 -17.60
C ALA A 11 23.00 0.66 -17.75
N ALA A 12 21.95 -0.09 -17.41
CA ALA A 12 20.60 0.45 -17.34
C ALA A 12 20.62 1.58 -16.31
N ALA A 13 20.42 2.81 -16.76
CA ALA A 13 20.28 3.96 -15.88
C ALA A 13 19.14 3.65 -14.88
N ARG A 14 19.45 3.57 -13.58
CA ARG A 14 18.43 3.48 -12.55
C ARG A 14 17.60 4.76 -12.62
N ALA A 15 16.31 4.63 -12.89
CA ALA A 15 15.40 5.75 -12.79
C ALA A 15 15.48 6.32 -11.36
N THR A 16 15.64 7.63 -11.24
CA THR A 16 15.64 8.30 -9.94
C THR A 16 14.22 8.28 -9.37
N PRO A 17 14.03 8.15 -8.03
CA PRO A 17 12.73 8.30 -7.41
C PRO A 17 12.12 9.67 -7.78
N ALA A 18 10.82 9.67 -8.05
CA ALA A 18 10.06 10.89 -8.31
C ALA A 18 9.08 11.14 -7.15
N ALA A 19 8.95 12.39 -6.74
CA ALA A 19 7.97 12.77 -5.73
C ALA A 19 6.56 12.45 -6.23
N LEU A 20 5.89 11.51 -5.59
CA LEU A 20 4.50 11.17 -5.84
C LEU A 20 3.58 12.19 -5.16
N PHE A 21 3.95 12.65 -3.97
CA PHE A 21 3.27 13.71 -3.23
C PHE A 21 4.13 14.96 -3.15
N ASP A 22 3.60 16.08 -3.61
CA ASP A 22 4.30 17.39 -3.65
C ASP A 22 4.14 18.23 -2.37
N GLY A 23 3.40 17.72 -1.38
CA GLY A 23 3.12 18.43 -0.12
C GLY A 23 2.01 19.48 -0.21
N VAL A 24 1.46 19.77 -1.39
CA VAL A 24 0.51 20.90 -1.57
C VAL A 24 -0.72 20.57 -2.41
N SER A 25 -0.73 19.45 -3.17
CA SER A 25 -1.84 19.15 -4.06
C SER A 25 -2.12 17.65 -4.22
N PHE A 26 -3.34 17.33 -4.67
CA PHE A 26 -3.74 15.97 -5.06
C PHE A 26 -3.46 15.63 -6.52
N ARG A 27 -2.62 16.38 -7.24
CA ARG A 27 -2.45 16.26 -8.70
C ARG A 27 -2.11 14.85 -9.20
N ASN A 28 -1.43 14.04 -8.38
CA ASN A 28 -1.05 12.67 -8.69
C ASN A 28 -1.98 11.62 -8.04
N PHE A 29 -3.13 12.07 -7.52
CA PHE A 29 -4.09 11.23 -6.81
C PHE A 29 -5.51 11.41 -7.33
N ARG A 30 -6.32 10.37 -7.14
CA ARG A 30 -7.76 10.34 -7.45
C ARG A 30 -8.51 9.45 -6.47
N THR A 31 -9.82 9.51 -6.45
CA THR A 31 -10.67 8.52 -5.79
C THR A 31 -10.83 7.27 -6.68
N PRO A 32 -11.23 6.11 -6.13
CA PRO A 32 -11.41 4.89 -6.92
C PRO A 32 -12.38 5.07 -8.10
N SER A 33 -13.54 5.64 -7.86
CA SER A 33 -14.55 5.89 -8.90
C SER A 33 -14.20 7.07 -9.83
N GLY A 34 -13.37 8.01 -9.39
CA GLY A 34 -13.12 9.27 -10.08
C GLY A 34 -14.32 10.23 -10.14
N LEU A 35 -15.42 9.92 -9.45
CA LEU A 35 -16.65 10.75 -9.44
C LEU A 35 -16.54 11.97 -8.55
N THR A 36 -15.64 11.96 -7.59
CA THR A 36 -15.36 13.07 -6.66
C THR A 36 -13.85 13.29 -6.55
N GLY A 37 -13.46 14.49 -6.12
CA GLY A 37 -12.07 14.77 -5.77
C GLY A 37 -11.65 14.04 -4.48
N PRO A 38 -10.33 13.88 -4.23
CA PRO A 38 -9.83 13.30 -2.98
C PRO A 38 -10.20 14.08 -1.72
N ASP A 39 -10.44 15.38 -1.84
CA ASP A 39 -10.77 16.32 -0.75
C ASP A 39 -12.06 15.97 0.01
N VAL A 40 -12.89 15.07 -0.50
CA VAL A 40 -14.06 14.54 0.23
C VAL A 40 -13.68 13.64 1.40
N SER A 41 -12.48 13.03 1.38
CA SER A 41 -12.01 12.04 2.37
C SER A 41 -10.63 12.36 2.91
N TRP A 42 -9.87 13.21 2.22
CA TRP A 42 -8.49 13.52 2.52
C TRP A 42 -8.26 15.03 2.53
N ARG A 43 -7.30 15.48 3.32
CA ARG A 43 -6.85 16.87 3.34
C ARG A 43 -5.33 16.95 3.26
N ILE A 44 -4.85 18.11 2.85
CA ILE A 44 -3.42 18.44 2.86
C ILE A 44 -3.25 19.66 3.77
N GLU A 45 -2.43 19.48 4.80
CA GLU A 45 -2.15 20.54 5.75
C GLU A 45 -0.67 20.52 6.13
N ASN A 46 0.02 21.67 6.01
CA ASN A 46 1.45 21.81 6.36
C ASN A 46 2.37 20.75 5.72
N GLY A 47 2.12 20.38 4.46
CA GLY A 47 2.92 19.37 3.75
C GLY A 47 2.58 17.91 4.12
N VAL A 48 1.51 17.71 4.88
CA VAL A 48 1.04 16.39 5.32
C VAL A 48 -0.29 16.06 4.65
N LEU A 49 -0.38 14.87 4.11
CA LEU A 49 -1.61 14.26 3.59
C LEU A 49 -2.27 13.50 4.73
N GLU A 50 -3.52 13.83 5.06
CA GLU A 50 -4.26 13.20 6.16
C GLU A 50 -5.63 12.69 5.72
N SER A 51 -6.05 11.53 6.26
CA SER A 51 -7.43 11.07 6.15
C SER A 51 -8.35 11.85 7.10
N ILE A 52 -9.55 12.19 6.63
CA ILE A 52 -10.60 12.83 7.43
C ILE A 52 -11.43 11.72 8.09
N ALA A 53 -11.15 11.43 9.37
CA ALA A 53 -11.70 10.27 10.08
C ALA A 53 -13.25 10.19 10.07
N ASP A 54 -13.96 11.34 10.08
CA ASP A 54 -15.42 11.40 10.11
C ASP A 54 -16.03 11.85 8.76
N ALA A 55 -15.30 11.68 7.66
CA ALA A 55 -15.80 11.98 6.32
C ALA A 55 -17.10 11.20 6.03
N ARG A 56 -18.10 11.87 5.44
CA ARG A 56 -19.38 11.23 5.04
C ARG A 56 -19.27 10.47 3.71
N ARG A 57 -18.14 10.57 3.05
CA ARG A 57 -17.70 9.74 1.96
C ARG A 57 -16.27 9.32 2.25
N GLN A 58 -16.06 8.07 2.50
CA GLN A 58 -14.74 7.51 2.81
C GLN A 58 -14.22 6.78 1.58
N CYS A 59 -13.16 7.30 1.00
CA CYS A 59 -12.57 6.74 -0.21
C CYS A 59 -11.09 6.45 0.00
N ASP A 60 -10.63 5.28 -0.42
CA ASP A 60 -9.21 5.04 -0.62
C ASP A 60 -8.64 6.12 -1.56
N LEU A 61 -7.42 6.57 -1.30
CA LEU A 61 -6.73 7.52 -2.17
C LEU A 61 -5.85 6.76 -3.15
N TRP A 62 -6.21 6.77 -4.42
CA TRP A 62 -5.50 6.09 -5.49
C TRP A 62 -4.46 6.99 -6.15
N THR A 63 -3.32 6.43 -6.54
CA THR A 63 -2.43 7.10 -7.48
C THR A 63 -3.15 7.32 -8.81
N ALA A 64 -2.91 8.47 -9.46
CA ALA A 64 -3.47 8.73 -10.79
C ALA A 64 -2.84 7.82 -11.85
N ALA A 65 -1.53 7.53 -11.73
CA ALA A 65 -0.82 6.58 -12.57
C ALA A 65 -0.92 5.14 -12.01
N GLU A 66 -0.68 4.16 -12.89
CA GLU A 66 -0.69 2.74 -12.57
C GLU A 66 0.73 2.17 -12.64
N TYR A 67 1.01 1.20 -11.77
CA TYR A 67 2.33 0.59 -11.58
C TYR A 67 2.22 -0.93 -11.52
N ASP A 68 3.21 -1.63 -12.04
CA ASP A 68 3.42 -3.08 -11.92
C ASP A 68 4.74 -3.43 -11.25
N HIS A 69 5.81 -2.67 -11.57
CA HIS A 69 7.13 -2.79 -10.96
C HIS A 69 7.53 -1.45 -10.37
N PHE A 70 7.63 -1.37 -9.06
CA PHE A 70 7.89 -0.11 -8.38
C PHE A 70 8.60 -0.30 -7.04
N ASP A 71 9.17 0.80 -6.57
CA ASP A 71 9.76 0.97 -5.24
C ASP A 71 9.16 2.25 -4.67
N LEU A 72 8.19 2.10 -3.77
CA LEU A 72 7.48 3.19 -3.10
C LEU A 72 8.08 3.40 -1.72
N THR A 73 8.47 4.63 -1.41
CA THR A 73 8.90 5.04 -0.08
C THR A 73 7.98 6.12 0.46
N PHE A 74 7.72 6.11 1.77
CA PHE A 74 6.82 7.06 2.40
C PHE A 74 7.10 7.17 3.89
N GLU A 75 6.76 8.32 4.47
CA GLU A 75 6.64 8.47 5.92
C GLU A 75 5.17 8.43 6.31
N TRP A 76 4.86 7.77 7.42
CA TRP A 76 3.50 7.59 7.91
C TRP A 76 3.42 7.71 9.43
N LYS A 77 2.23 8.11 9.90
CA LYS A 77 1.90 8.24 11.32
C LYS A 77 0.42 7.95 11.51
N VAL A 78 0.07 7.19 12.55
CA VAL A 78 -1.31 6.85 12.90
C VAL A 78 -1.68 7.40 14.27
N ALA A 79 -2.96 7.73 14.46
CA ALA A 79 -3.50 8.03 15.78
C ALA A 79 -3.59 6.75 16.64
N PRO A 80 -3.71 6.87 17.98
CA PRO A 80 -3.98 5.70 18.84
C PRO A 80 -5.21 4.93 18.39
N GLY A 81 -5.07 3.60 18.24
CA GLY A 81 -6.11 2.69 17.76
C GLY A 81 -6.40 2.76 16.26
N ALA A 82 -5.71 3.62 15.50
CA ALA A 82 -5.96 3.78 14.08
C ALA A 82 -5.41 2.63 13.25
N ASN A 83 -6.09 2.39 12.11
CA ASN A 83 -5.80 1.37 11.12
C ASN A 83 -5.78 1.99 9.72
N THR A 84 -4.85 1.56 8.87
CA THR A 84 -4.72 1.90 7.45
C THR A 84 -3.82 0.89 6.76
N GLY A 85 -3.59 1.06 5.47
CA GLY A 85 -2.66 0.24 4.70
C GLY A 85 -2.32 0.85 3.35
N ILE A 86 -1.30 0.31 2.71
CA ILE A 86 -1.01 0.58 1.31
C ILE A 86 -1.46 -0.63 0.50
N LYS A 87 -2.50 -0.45 -0.35
CA LYS A 87 -3.01 -1.51 -1.21
C LYS A 87 -2.38 -1.44 -2.59
N TYR A 88 -2.06 -2.57 -3.14
CA TYR A 88 -1.39 -2.72 -4.44
C TYR A 88 -1.89 -3.95 -5.18
N LEU A 89 -1.64 -4.01 -6.48
CA LEU A 89 -2.19 -5.05 -7.36
C LEU A 89 -3.72 -5.17 -7.17
N ILE A 90 -4.39 -4.03 -7.30
CA ILE A 90 -5.82 -3.90 -7.06
C ILE A 90 -6.59 -4.68 -8.11
N GLN A 91 -7.44 -5.60 -7.68
CA GLN A 91 -8.22 -6.48 -8.54
C GLN A 91 -9.67 -6.00 -8.73
N ALA A 92 -10.20 -5.25 -7.76
CA ALA A 92 -11.54 -4.70 -7.81
C ALA A 92 -11.69 -3.51 -6.86
N THR A 93 -12.77 -2.77 -7.04
CA THR A 93 -13.26 -1.73 -6.12
C THR A 93 -14.60 -2.17 -5.55
N VAL A 94 -14.81 -1.87 -4.26
CA VAL A 94 -16.08 -2.09 -3.57
C VAL A 94 -16.61 -0.75 -3.10
N THR A 95 -17.89 -0.50 -3.33
CA THR A 95 -18.60 0.67 -2.81
C THR A 95 -19.74 0.19 -1.94
N ASP A 96 -19.66 0.50 -0.66
CA ASP A 96 -20.64 0.13 0.34
C ASP A 96 -21.33 1.37 0.93
N LYS A 97 -22.58 1.19 1.34
CA LYS A 97 -23.29 2.12 2.21
C LYS A 97 -23.18 1.61 3.63
N LEU A 98 -22.49 2.37 4.46
CA LEU A 98 -22.30 2.06 5.86
C LEU A 98 -23.13 3.01 6.74
N HIS A 99 -23.35 2.63 8.00
CA HIS A 99 -24.09 3.41 8.97
C HIS A 99 -23.27 3.60 10.25
N ASP A 100 -23.28 4.84 10.76
CA ASP A 100 -22.77 5.17 12.09
C ASP A 100 -23.84 5.96 12.90
N ALA A 101 -23.47 6.50 14.05
CA ALA A 101 -24.35 7.30 14.88
C ALA A 101 -24.83 8.60 14.21
N LYS A 102 -24.15 9.09 13.15
CA LYS A 102 -24.48 10.28 12.37
C LYS A 102 -25.33 9.96 11.13
N GLY A 103 -25.62 8.69 10.85
CA GLY A 103 -26.41 8.20 9.71
C GLY A 103 -25.60 7.46 8.64
N GLU A 104 -26.16 7.37 7.42
CA GLU A 104 -25.55 6.69 6.28
C GLU A 104 -24.32 7.45 5.74
N PHE A 105 -23.27 6.72 5.34
CA PHE A 105 -22.14 7.24 4.60
C PHE A 105 -21.68 6.26 3.52
N LEU A 106 -20.96 6.78 2.50
CA LEU A 106 -20.40 5.96 1.43
C LEU A 106 -18.96 5.59 1.76
N HIS A 107 -18.62 4.32 1.52
CA HIS A 107 -17.27 3.78 1.65
C HIS A 107 -16.83 3.15 0.33
N GLU A 108 -15.79 3.73 -0.30
CA GLU A 108 -15.17 3.22 -1.52
C GLU A 108 -13.79 2.65 -1.19
N THR A 109 -13.67 1.33 -1.21
CA THR A 109 -12.42 0.64 -0.88
C THR A 109 -11.91 -0.24 -2.01
N SER A 110 -10.66 -0.58 -1.98
CA SER A 110 -9.95 -1.39 -2.96
C SER A 110 -9.76 -2.82 -2.48
N LEU A 111 -9.94 -3.78 -3.36
CA LEU A 111 -9.53 -5.18 -3.15
C LEU A 111 -8.19 -5.42 -3.83
N GLY A 112 -7.14 -5.52 -3.05
CA GLY A 112 -5.76 -5.76 -3.46
C GLY A 112 -4.98 -6.44 -2.34
N PHE A 113 -3.71 -6.72 -2.57
CA PHE A 113 -2.80 -7.00 -1.46
C PHE A 113 -2.61 -5.73 -0.63
N GLU A 114 -2.38 -5.88 0.66
CA GLU A 114 -2.28 -4.76 1.58
C GLU A 114 -1.06 -4.87 2.49
N PHE A 115 -0.20 -3.87 2.40
CA PHE A 115 0.85 -3.62 3.39
C PHE A 115 0.21 -2.93 4.59
N GLN A 116 0.01 -3.67 5.68
CA GLN A 116 -0.67 -3.21 6.88
C GLN A 116 0.10 -2.13 7.62
N LEU A 117 -0.59 -1.07 8.01
CA LEU A 117 -0.10 0.03 8.84
C LEU A 117 -1.12 0.31 9.95
N VAL A 118 -0.76 0.07 11.20
CA VAL A 118 -1.69 0.11 12.33
C VAL A 118 -1.01 0.61 13.60
N ASP A 119 -1.78 1.07 14.58
CA ASP A 119 -1.26 1.17 15.93
C ASP A 119 -1.08 -0.26 16.50
N ASP A 120 0.16 -0.75 16.50
CA ASP A 120 0.49 -2.10 16.95
C ASP A 120 0.09 -2.37 18.42
N ALA A 121 -0.09 -1.33 19.24
CA ALA A 121 -0.61 -1.49 20.59
C ALA A 121 -2.08 -1.97 20.60
N SER A 122 -2.87 -1.59 19.59
CA SER A 122 -4.27 -2.03 19.45
C SER A 122 -4.40 -3.50 19.01
N THR A 123 -3.34 -4.08 18.44
CA THR A 123 -3.27 -5.50 18.03
C THR A 123 -2.48 -6.37 19.02
N ALA A 124 -1.98 -5.79 20.13
CA ALA A 124 -1.25 -6.51 21.15
C ALA A 124 -2.19 -7.51 21.85
N GLY A 125 -1.79 -8.78 21.86
CA GLY A 125 -2.59 -9.88 22.49
C GLY A 125 -3.63 -10.51 21.56
N SER A 126 -3.77 -10.07 20.30
CA SER A 126 -4.50 -10.81 19.28
C SER A 126 -3.62 -11.93 18.73
N ASP A 127 -4.18 -13.12 18.48
CA ASP A 127 -3.52 -14.22 17.74
C ASP A 127 -3.26 -13.85 16.26
N GLN A 128 -3.47 -12.58 15.90
CA GLN A 128 -3.47 -12.09 14.54
C GLN A 128 -2.18 -11.40 14.19
N ALA A 129 -1.08 -12.13 14.21
CA ALA A 129 0.22 -11.61 13.75
C ALA A 129 0.15 -11.03 12.32
N THR A 130 -0.80 -11.51 11.50
CA THR A 130 -1.06 -11.00 10.14
C THR A 130 -1.77 -9.65 10.10
N HIS A 131 -2.12 -9.06 11.25
CA HIS A 131 -2.71 -7.72 11.35
C HIS A 131 -1.73 -6.67 11.90
N ALA A 132 -0.50 -7.06 12.19
CA ALA A 132 0.54 -6.13 12.65
C ALA A 132 1.06 -5.25 11.51
N SER A 133 1.59 -4.08 11.83
CA SER A 133 2.27 -3.23 10.86
C SER A 133 3.40 -4.00 10.15
N GLY A 134 3.44 -3.89 8.84
CA GLY A 134 4.39 -4.62 7.99
C GLY A 134 3.89 -5.95 7.45
N ALA A 135 2.80 -6.50 7.97
CA ALA A 135 2.19 -7.72 7.46
C ALA A 135 1.70 -7.55 6.00
N LEU A 136 1.61 -8.66 5.28
CA LEU A 136 0.62 -8.79 4.22
C LEU A 136 -0.71 -9.12 4.90
N TYR A 137 -1.57 -8.10 5.02
CA TYR A 137 -2.79 -8.15 5.82
C TYR A 137 -3.59 -9.42 5.58
N ASN A 138 -4.00 -10.10 6.66
CA ASN A 138 -4.71 -11.37 6.67
C ASN A 138 -3.92 -12.61 6.21
N TYR A 139 -2.75 -12.49 5.57
CA TYR A 139 -2.10 -13.62 4.92
C TYR A 139 -0.73 -13.98 5.52
N LEU A 140 0.22 -13.04 5.56
CA LEU A 140 1.58 -13.31 6.03
C LEU A 140 2.00 -12.32 7.11
N PRO A 141 2.46 -12.80 8.28
CA PRO A 141 2.93 -11.92 9.34
C PRO A 141 4.30 -11.31 9.02
N PRO A 142 4.65 -10.15 9.59
CA PRO A 142 6.01 -9.65 9.55
C PRO A 142 6.94 -10.53 10.41
N THR A 143 8.21 -10.56 10.06
CA THR A 143 9.24 -11.31 10.81
C THR A 143 9.57 -10.70 12.17
N GLU A 144 9.33 -9.40 12.32
CA GLU A 144 9.48 -8.66 13.57
C GLU A 144 8.53 -7.45 13.60
N ARG A 145 8.17 -6.98 14.79
CA ARG A 145 7.45 -5.72 14.96
C ARG A 145 8.47 -4.57 14.95
N ALA A 146 8.42 -3.71 13.97
CA ALA A 146 9.37 -2.62 13.76
C ALA A 146 8.71 -1.24 13.70
N ALA A 147 7.39 -1.14 13.85
CA ALA A 147 6.69 0.15 13.91
C ALA A 147 6.95 0.86 15.24
N ARG A 148 7.00 2.19 15.18
CA ARG A 148 7.02 3.06 16.36
C ARG A 148 5.60 3.21 16.89
N LYS A 149 5.47 3.76 18.09
CA LYS A 149 4.18 4.00 18.76
C LYS A 149 3.30 4.95 17.94
N ALA A 150 1.99 4.82 18.12
CA ALA A 150 1.04 5.80 17.60
C ALA A 150 1.44 7.23 17.95
N GLY A 151 1.26 8.16 17.02
CA GLY A 151 1.70 9.55 17.10
C GLY A 151 3.15 9.81 16.65
N GLU A 152 3.98 8.79 16.48
CA GLU A 152 5.34 8.91 15.96
C GLU A 152 5.42 8.65 14.45
N TRP A 153 6.30 9.39 13.76
CA TRP A 153 6.57 9.16 12.35
C TRP A 153 7.40 7.89 12.13
N ASN A 154 6.96 7.07 11.21
CA ASN A 154 7.62 5.87 10.72
C ASN A 154 8.02 6.06 9.26
N THR A 155 9.03 5.31 8.81
CA THR A 155 9.32 5.15 7.38
C THR A 155 8.81 3.80 6.89
N GLY A 156 8.11 3.80 5.76
CA GLY A 156 7.67 2.61 5.05
C GLY A 156 8.32 2.53 3.67
N ARG A 157 8.55 1.31 3.20
CA ARG A 157 8.94 1.05 1.80
C ARG A 157 8.26 -0.22 1.32
N LEU A 158 7.61 -0.12 0.18
CA LEU A 158 6.98 -1.23 -0.53
C LEU A 158 7.67 -1.39 -1.88
N LYS A 159 8.34 -2.53 -2.08
CA LYS A 159 8.94 -2.84 -3.38
C LYS A 159 8.21 -4.02 -4.00
N VAL A 160 7.80 -3.84 -5.27
CA VAL A 160 7.21 -4.89 -6.11
C VAL A 160 8.03 -4.98 -7.38
N GLN A 161 8.62 -6.14 -7.66
CA GLN A 161 9.41 -6.34 -8.86
C GLN A 161 9.34 -7.79 -9.35
N GLY A 162 8.82 -8.01 -10.55
CA GLY A 162 8.52 -9.36 -11.04
C GLY A 162 7.47 -10.03 -10.14
N GLU A 163 7.83 -11.17 -9.59
CA GLU A 163 6.99 -11.94 -8.67
C GLU A 163 7.28 -11.64 -7.20
N GLU A 164 8.30 -10.83 -6.92
CA GLU A 164 8.81 -10.60 -5.57
C GLU A 164 8.25 -9.29 -4.98
N VAL A 165 7.89 -9.37 -3.70
CA VAL A 165 7.43 -8.24 -2.89
C VAL A 165 8.23 -8.15 -1.61
N GLU A 166 8.57 -6.93 -1.23
CA GLU A 166 9.23 -6.64 0.03
C GLU A 166 8.50 -5.52 0.78
N HIS A 167 8.22 -5.72 2.07
CA HIS A 167 7.75 -4.70 3.00
C HIS A 167 8.88 -4.33 3.97
N TRP A 168 9.12 -3.03 4.11
CA TRP A 168 10.14 -2.48 4.97
C TRP A 168 9.55 -1.45 5.93
N LEU A 169 9.93 -1.53 7.20
CA LEU A 169 9.58 -0.56 8.24
C LEU A 169 10.83 -0.07 8.96
N ASN A 170 11.00 1.25 9.03
CA ASN A 170 12.09 1.89 9.76
C ASN A 170 13.48 1.32 9.40
N GLY A 171 13.71 1.06 8.09
CA GLY A 171 14.96 0.54 7.56
C GLY A 171 15.13 -0.98 7.67
N LYS A 172 14.17 -1.72 8.24
CA LYS A 172 14.19 -3.17 8.37
C LYS A 172 13.25 -3.83 7.36
N ARG A 173 13.71 -4.86 6.65
CA ARG A 173 12.84 -5.69 5.82
C ARG A 173 12.07 -6.66 6.70
N VAL A 174 10.81 -6.32 6.96
CA VAL A 174 9.93 -7.08 7.87
C VAL A 174 9.16 -8.20 7.19
N LEU A 175 9.02 -8.14 5.84
CA LEU A 175 8.40 -9.21 5.07
C LEU A 175 9.01 -9.25 3.67
N ALA A 176 9.22 -10.47 3.15
CA ALA A 176 9.50 -10.72 1.75
C ALA A 176 8.76 -11.98 1.31
N TYR A 177 8.13 -11.95 0.14
CA TYR A 177 7.40 -13.09 -0.41
C TYR A 177 7.34 -13.03 -1.93
N SER A 178 7.07 -14.19 -2.54
CA SER A 178 6.73 -14.31 -3.95
C SER A 178 5.24 -14.63 -4.11
N PHE A 179 4.60 -14.11 -5.17
CA PHE A 179 3.18 -14.43 -5.47
C PHE A 179 2.95 -15.94 -5.70
N HIS A 180 3.99 -16.68 -6.02
CA HIS A 180 3.94 -18.13 -6.24
C HIS A 180 4.44 -18.94 -5.06
N SER A 181 4.80 -18.30 -3.93
CA SER A 181 5.29 -19.04 -2.77
C SER A 181 4.22 -19.98 -2.19
N PRO A 182 4.62 -21.19 -1.73
CA PRO A 182 3.70 -22.14 -1.09
C PRO A 182 2.99 -21.54 0.12
N GLU A 183 3.68 -20.69 0.88
CA GLU A 183 3.16 -20.04 2.08
C GLU A 183 1.99 -19.11 1.75
N LEU A 184 2.15 -18.26 0.72
CA LEU A 184 1.08 -17.36 0.29
C LEU A 184 -0.11 -18.13 -0.28
N LYS A 185 0.13 -19.14 -1.13
CA LYS A 185 -0.94 -20.00 -1.67
C LYS A 185 -1.74 -20.67 -0.56
N THR A 186 -1.06 -21.21 0.44
CA THR A 186 -1.71 -21.84 1.60
C THR A 186 -2.54 -20.81 2.39
N ALA A 187 -2.00 -19.62 2.64
CA ALA A 187 -2.69 -18.55 3.36
C ALA A 187 -3.94 -18.06 2.62
N LEU A 188 -3.86 -17.87 1.29
CA LEU A 188 -5.01 -17.49 0.46
C LEU A 188 -6.09 -18.56 0.47
N ALA A 189 -5.73 -19.84 0.27
CA ALA A 189 -6.66 -20.96 0.26
C ALA A 189 -7.40 -21.15 1.61
N ALA A 190 -6.72 -20.86 2.73
CA ALA A 190 -7.30 -20.98 4.07
C ALA A 190 -8.44 -19.99 4.34
N LYS A 191 -8.45 -18.82 3.68
CA LYS A 191 -9.46 -17.76 3.95
C LYS A 191 -10.82 -18.03 3.35
N LYS A 192 -10.97 -18.88 2.33
CA LYS A 192 -12.24 -19.23 1.64
C LYS A 192 -13.08 -18.01 1.20
N LEU A 193 -12.46 -16.85 1.02
CA LEU A 193 -13.12 -15.60 0.63
C LEU A 193 -13.03 -15.39 -0.89
N ASN A 194 -14.02 -14.71 -1.46
CA ASN A 194 -13.96 -14.33 -2.88
C ASN A 194 -12.78 -13.39 -3.16
N SER A 195 -12.46 -12.48 -2.25
CA SER A 195 -11.29 -11.61 -2.34
C SER A 195 -9.97 -12.41 -2.41
N ALA A 196 -9.81 -13.46 -1.59
CA ALA A 196 -8.63 -14.33 -1.65
C ALA A 196 -8.48 -15.02 -3.01
N ARG A 197 -9.59 -15.50 -3.62
CA ARG A 197 -9.57 -16.10 -4.96
C ARG A 197 -9.20 -15.09 -6.06
N MET A 198 -9.63 -13.83 -5.94
CA MET A 198 -9.22 -12.76 -6.86
C MET A 198 -7.73 -12.47 -6.75
N LEU A 199 -7.20 -12.40 -5.53
CA LEU A 199 -5.76 -12.19 -5.29
C LEU A 199 -4.92 -13.38 -5.77
N GLU A 200 -5.41 -14.60 -5.67
CA GLU A 200 -4.74 -15.79 -6.20
C GLU A 200 -4.61 -15.74 -7.74
N ARG A 201 -5.62 -15.23 -8.45
CA ARG A 201 -5.62 -15.13 -9.91
C ARG A 201 -4.73 -14.01 -10.43
N LEU A 202 -4.64 -12.88 -9.72
CA LEU A 202 -3.87 -11.70 -10.12
C LEU A 202 -4.09 -11.29 -11.58
N GLU A 203 -5.36 -11.12 -11.96
CA GLU A 203 -5.75 -10.78 -13.34
C GLU A 203 -5.22 -9.40 -13.77
N HIS A 204 -5.09 -8.48 -12.79
CA HIS A 204 -4.56 -7.13 -13.01
C HIS A 204 -3.22 -6.96 -12.30
N ARG A 205 -2.14 -6.84 -13.08
CA ARG A 205 -0.78 -6.64 -12.57
C ARG A 205 -0.39 -5.16 -12.53
N ARG A 206 -0.81 -4.39 -13.52
CA ARG A 206 -0.57 -2.95 -13.58
C ARG A 206 -1.81 -2.23 -13.07
N THR A 207 -1.72 -1.64 -11.88
CA THR A 207 -2.84 -1.01 -11.18
C THR A 207 -2.40 0.26 -10.45
N ALA A 208 -3.36 1.07 -10.01
CA ALA A 208 -3.08 2.12 -9.04
C ALA A 208 -2.54 1.52 -7.73
N ILE A 209 -1.86 2.34 -6.95
CA ILE A 209 -1.53 2.07 -5.55
C ILE A 209 -2.52 2.89 -4.71
N ALA A 210 -3.09 2.28 -3.67
CA ALA A 210 -4.08 2.94 -2.83
C ALA A 210 -3.58 3.13 -1.40
N PHE A 211 -3.79 4.32 -0.88
CA PHE A 211 -3.67 4.64 0.54
C PHE A 211 -5.07 4.45 1.15
N GLN A 212 -5.19 3.51 2.07
CA GLN A 212 -6.49 3.10 2.60
C GLN A 212 -7.09 4.17 3.52
N HIS A 213 -8.37 4.47 3.33
CA HIS A 213 -9.19 5.18 4.32
C HIS A 213 -9.93 4.16 5.19
N HIS A 214 -9.75 4.24 6.52
CA HIS A 214 -10.37 3.29 7.46
C HIS A 214 -10.84 3.99 8.74
N GLU A 215 -11.78 4.94 8.61
CA GLU A 215 -12.45 5.63 9.73
C GLU A 215 -11.51 6.23 10.79
N SER A 216 -10.23 6.31 10.50
CA SER A 216 -9.19 6.71 11.45
C SER A 216 -8.36 7.86 10.90
N SER A 217 -7.78 8.68 11.78
CA SER A 217 -6.82 9.70 11.35
C SER A 217 -5.46 9.06 11.13
N VAL A 218 -5.02 9.12 9.88
CA VAL A 218 -3.69 8.70 9.45
C VAL A 218 -3.02 9.79 8.64
N SER A 219 -1.72 9.91 8.75
CA SER A 219 -0.93 10.97 8.12
C SER A 219 0.18 10.36 7.29
N PHE A 220 0.39 10.92 6.07
CA PHE A 220 1.49 10.58 5.18
C PHE A 220 2.26 11.82 4.75
N ARG A 221 3.55 11.67 4.48
CA ARG A 221 4.40 12.69 3.86
C ARG A 221 5.58 12.03 3.16
N SER A 222 6.40 12.81 2.43
CA SER A 222 7.61 12.30 1.77
C SER A 222 7.33 11.04 0.96
N ILE A 223 6.28 11.09 0.11
CA ILE A 223 5.88 9.93 -0.70
C ILE A 223 6.61 10.02 -2.03
N ASP A 224 7.54 9.09 -2.27
CA ASP A 224 8.32 8.99 -3.49
C ASP A 224 8.13 7.63 -4.14
N ILE A 225 8.16 7.60 -5.47
CA ILE A 225 8.05 6.36 -6.23
C ILE A 225 9.12 6.27 -7.31
N GLN A 226 9.72 5.09 -7.42
CA GLN A 226 10.60 4.74 -8.51
C GLN A 226 9.95 3.62 -9.34
N VAL A 227 9.74 3.85 -10.63
CA VAL A 227 9.34 2.77 -11.56
C VAL A 227 10.56 1.89 -11.80
N LEU A 228 10.40 0.59 -11.60
CA LEU A 228 11.45 -0.40 -11.79
C LEU A 228 11.33 -1.06 -13.17
N PRO A 229 12.43 -1.48 -13.78
CA PRO A 229 12.37 -2.28 -15.00
C PRO A 229 11.77 -3.66 -14.71
N PRO A 230 11.11 -4.29 -15.69
CA PRO A 230 10.69 -5.68 -15.58
C PRO A 230 11.91 -6.58 -15.37
N VAL A 231 11.72 -7.66 -14.63
CA VAL A 231 12.77 -8.68 -14.44
C VAL A 231 12.94 -9.39 -15.77
N ARG A 232 14.18 -9.43 -16.29
CA ARG A 232 14.50 -10.24 -17.46
C ARG A 232 14.67 -11.69 -16.98
N ASN A 233 13.82 -12.57 -17.47
CA ASN A 233 14.00 -14.02 -17.34
C ASN A 233 15.20 -14.49 -18.14
#